data_9b9599e9c7edec7774c240acc0edf47d
#
_entry.id   9b9599e9c7edec7774c240acc0edf47d
#
_cell.length_a   1.000
_cell.length_b   1.000
_cell.length_c   1.000
_cell.angle_alpha   90.00
_cell.angle_beta   90.00
_cell.angle_gamma   90.00
#
_symmetry.space_group_name_H-M   'P 1'
#
loop_
_entity.id
_entity.type
_entity.pdbx_description
1 polymer ?
#
loop_
_entity_poly.entity_id
_entity_poly.type
_entity_poly.pdbx_seq_one_letter_code
_entity_poly.pdbx_strand_id
1 'polypeptide(L)'
;ILKDWDAIRTHVCLVFPDIYDIGQPNLGLAILYDILNRQPDILAERAFTPWHDLEAQLREHLIPLFSLESKHPLAQFDIIGLSLPYESLYTNALNVLDLAGIPLLVSERTNNDPLIIAGGQACFNPEPMADFIDAFVVGEGEEVTLELIRAFEELKQSGSDRKGLLQGLSRIPGVYVPSLYSVHYAQDGTIISILPSDPSVPAIVTKRIVSKLPPHPTRLVVPNVETVHDRLSFEIMRGCTRGC
;
A
#
# COMPACT_ATOMS: atom_id res chain seq x y z
N ILE A 1 -9.64 7.10 14.02
CA ILE A 1 -9.86 6.05 15.06
C ILE A 1 -8.55 5.91 15.81
N LEU A 2 -8.59 6.01 17.12
CA LEU A 2 -7.44 5.80 17.99
C LEU A 2 -7.63 4.47 18.71
N LYS A 3 -6.63 3.60 18.60
CA LYS A 3 -6.50 2.37 19.38
C LYS A 3 -5.20 2.47 20.17
N ASP A 4 -5.09 1.71 21.24
CA ASP A 4 -3.85 1.63 22.00
C ASP A 4 -2.80 0.89 21.15
N TRP A 5 -1.71 1.58 20.81
CA TRP A 5 -0.64 1.05 19.98
C TRP A 5 -0.07 -0.24 20.55
N ASP A 6 0.24 -0.26 21.84
CA ASP A 6 0.89 -1.40 22.48
C ASP A 6 -0.03 -2.63 22.62
N ALA A 7 -1.34 -2.43 22.53
CA ALA A 7 -2.33 -3.49 22.61
C ALA A 7 -2.67 -4.13 21.26
N ILE A 8 -2.21 -3.56 20.15
CA ILE A 8 -2.53 -4.02 18.80
C ILE A 8 -1.42 -4.92 18.26
N ARG A 9 -1.82 -5.94 17.52
CA ARG A 9 -0.89 -6.92 16.92
C ARG A 9 -0.22 -6.40 15.66
N THR A 10 -0.99 -5.75 14.77
CA THR A 10 -0.52 -5.37 13.44
C THR A 10 -0.83 -3.91 13.15
N HIS A 11 0.21 -3.17 12.82
CA HIS A 11 0.16 -1.74 12.53
C HIS A 11 0.31 -1.52 11.03
N VAL A 12 -0.67 -0.87 10.43
CA VAL A 12 -0.72 -0.56 9.00
C VAL A 12 -0.79 0.95 8.82
N CYS A 13 0.14 1.52 8.05
CA CYS A 13 0.00 2.90 7.62
C CYS A 13 -0.49 2.95 6.17
N LEU A 14 -1.66 3.51 5.95
CA LEU A 14 -2.21 3.78 4.64
C LEU A 14 -1.72 5.14 4.16
N VAL A 15 -0.93 5.15 3.11
CA VAL A 15 -0.30 6.35 2.57
C VAL A 15 -0.96 6.74 1.26
N PHE A 16 -1.43 7.97 1.18
CA PHE A 16 -1.72 8.60 -0.10
C PHE A 16 -0.56 9.55 -0.41
N PRO A 17 0.28 9.26 -1.44
CA PRO A 17 1.52 10.00 -1.65
C PRO A 17 1.28 11.32 -2.39
N ASP A 18 0.41 12.14 -1.83
CA ASP A 18 0.16 13.52 -2.18
C ASP A 18 -0.13 14.31 -0.89
N ILE A 19 -0.30 15.62 -1.00
CA ILE A 19 -0.61 16.47 0.15
C ILE A 19 -1.95 16.10 0.77
N TYR A 20 -2.10 16.44 2.04
CA TYR A 20 -3.31 16.14 2.82
C TYR A 20 -4.60 16.61 2.13
N ASP A 21 -4.61 17.83 1.56
CA ASP A 21 -5.79 18.43 0.96
C ASP A 21 -6.33 17.63 -0.24
N ILE A 22 -5.44 16.94 -0.98
CA ILE A 22 -5.77 16.08 -2.12
C ILE A 22 -6.07 14.66 -1.68
N GLY A 23 -5.27 14.12 -0.76
CA GLY A 23 -5.35 12.70 -0.36
C GLY A 23 -6.49 12.41 0.61
N GLN A 24 -6.81 13.33 1.52
CA GLN A 24 -7.81 13.11 2.57
C GLN A 24 -9.21 12.76 2.02
N PRO A 25 -9.73 13.41 0.97
CA PRO A 25 -11.05 13.08 0.43
C PRO A 25 -11.08 11.80 -0.41
N ASN A 26 -9.97 11.08 -0.55
CA ASN A 26 -9.94 9.84 -1.35
C ASN A 26 -10.80 8.74 -0.73
N LEU A 27 -11.86 8.35 -1.45
CA LEU A 27 -12.83 7.36 -0.97
C LEU A 27 -12.22 5.97 -0.79
N GLY A 28 -11.31 5.54 -1.68
CA GLY A 28 -10.63 4.24 -1.58
C GLY A 28 -9.82 4.13 -0.29
N LEU A 29 -9.06 5.18 0.05
CA LEU A 29 -8.33 5.28 1.31
C LEU A 29 -9.27 5.20 2.52
N ALA A 30 -10.40 5.92 2.48
CA ALA A 30 -11.40 5.93 3.55
C ALA A 30 -12.05 4.55 3.74
N ILE A 31 -12.35 3.82 2.65
CA ILE A 31 -12.90 2.46 2.69
C ILE A 31 -11.91 1.50 3.34
N LEU A 32 -10.65 1.48 2.91
CA LEU A 32 -9.63 0.61 3.49
C LEU A 32 -9.37 0.94 4.96
N TYR A 33 -9.28 2.22 5.30
CA TYR A 33 -9.14 2.68 6.68
C TYR A 33 -10.27 2.19 7.59
N ASP A 34 -11.53 2.25 7.13
CA ASP A 34 -12.69 1.77 7.86
C ASP A 34 -12.66 0.23 8.00
N ILE A 35 -12.42 -0.50 6.91
CA ILE A 35 -12.35 -1.97 6.91
C ILE A 35 -11.30 -2.48 7.89
N LEU A 36 -10.09 -1.94 7.84
CA LEU A 36 -9.00 -2.35 8.70
C LEU A 36 -9.27 -2.01 10.17
N ASN A 37 -9.77 -0.80 10.44
CA ASN A 37 -10.05 -0.39 11.81
C ASN A 37 -11.27 -1.04 12.45
N ARG A 38 -12.10 -1.74 11.68
CA ARG A 38 -13.16 -2.63 12.23
C ARG A 38 -12.57 -3.91 12.82
N GLN A 39 -11.36 -4.31 12.43
CA GLN A 39 -10.67 -5.46 13.01
C GLN A 39 -10.14 -5.09 14.41
N PRO A 40 -10.38 -5.93 15.44
CA PRO A 40 -9.96 -5.60 16.80
C PRO A 40 -8.45 -5.58 17.00
N ASP A 41 -7.72 -6.34 16.20
CA ASP A 41 -6.28 -6.61 16.30
C ASP A 41 -5.42 -5.90 15.24
N ILE A 42 -6.03 -5.08 14.39
CA ILE A 42 -5.35 -4.24 13.40
C ILE A 42 -5.57 -2.77 13.75
N LEU A 43 -4.50 -1.99 13.72
CA LEU A 43 -4.55 -0.53 13.72
C LEU A 43 -4.14 -0.02 12.36
N ALA A 44 -5.03 0.68 11.68
CA ALA A 44 -4.71 1.41 10.48
C ALA A 44 -4.66 2.90 10.77
N GLU A 45 -3.56 3.54 10.38
CA GLU A 45 -3.36 4.98 10.43
C GLU A 45 -3.07 5.51 9.03
N ARG A 46 -3.05 6.82 8.87
CA ARG A 46 -2.87 7.46 7.57
C ARG A 46 -1.64 8.34 7.55
N ALA A 47 -1.02 8.45 6.38
CA ALA A 47 0.01 9.44 6.13
C ALA A 47 -0.14 10.03 4.72
N PHE A 48 0.42 11.22 4.56
CA PHE A 48 0.39 12.00 3.33
C PHE A 48 1.78 12.59 3.09
N THR A 49 2.08 12.94 1.84
CA THR A 49 3.30 13.68 1.53
C THR A 49 3.22 15.07 2.18
N PRO A 50 4.25 15.49 2.93
CA PRO A 50 4.27 16.83 3.49
C PRO A 50 4.40 17.88 2.37
N TRP A 51 3.89 19.08 2.61
CA TRP A 51 4.20 20.22 1.75
C TRP A 51 5.65 20.67 1.95
N HIS A 52 6.18 21.45 1.04
CA HIS A 52 7.61 21.81 1.00
C HIS A 52 8.14 22.43 2.29
N ASP A 53 7.35 23.21 3.00
CA ASP A 53 7.73 23.82 4.28
C ASP A 53 7.89 22.81 5.39
N LEU A 54 6.93 21.89 5.53
CA LEU A 54 7.02 20.78 6.50
C LEU A 54 8.13 19.81 6.11
N GLU A 55 8.27 19.48 4.82
CA GLU A 55 9.36 18.62 4.36
C GLU A 55 10.73 19.21 4.72
N ALA A 56 10.93 20.51 4.49
CA ALA A 56 12.17 21.19 4.85
C ALA A 56 12.46 21.09 6.36
N GLN A 57 11.44 21.25 7.21
CA GLN A 57 11.59 21.12 8.66
C GLN A 57 11.91 19.68 9.08
N LEU A 58 11.25 18.69 8.49
CA LEU A 58 11.52 17.28 8.77
C LEU A 58 12.99 16.94 8.46
N ARG A 59 13.49 17.39 7.29
CA ARG A 59 14.87 17.13 6.87
C ARG A 59 15.88 17.90 7.73
N GLU A 60 15.63 19.17 8.03
CA GLU A 60 16.50 20.03 8.85
C GLU A 60 16.68 19.45 10.27
N HIS A 61 15.58 18.99 10.87
CA HIS A 61 15.58 18.48 12.23
C HIS A 61 15.76 16.95 12.33
N LEU A 62 15.99 16.26 11.22
CA LEU A 62 16.14 14.80 11.15
C LEU A 62 14.95 14.06 11.79
N ILE A 63 13.75 14.60 11.61
CA ILE A 63 12.50 13.99 12.07
C ILE A 63 11.96 13.10 10.95
N PRO A 64 11.81 11.77 11.16
CA PRO A 64 11.25 10.90 10.15
C PRO A 64 9.76 11.20 9.92
N LEU A 65 9.28 10.96 8.70
CA LEU A 65 7.86 11.09 8.40
C LEU A 65 7.04 10.15 9.30
N PHE A 66 5.93 10.66 9.78
CA PHE A 66 5.07 10.02 10.77
C PHE A 66 3.61 9.97 10.34
N SER A 67 2.85 9.08 10.96
CA SER A 67 1.41 8.94 10.74
C SER A 67 0.62 10.15 11.26
N LEU A 68 -0.57 10.35 10.71
CA LEU A 68 -1.42 11.49 11.06
C LEU A 68 -2.08 11.33 12.44
N GLU A 69 -2.44 10.11 12.85
CA GLU A 69 -3.19 9.86 14.06
C GLU A 69 -2.29 9.84 15.30
N SER A 70 -1.41 8.85 15.43
CA SER A 70 -0.58 8.65 16.62
C SER A 70 0.77 9.36 16.57
N LYS A 71 1.19 9.85 15.40
CA LYS A 71 2.51 10.44 15.15
C LYS A 71 3.68 9.46 15.27
N HIS A 72 3.42 8.16 15.17
CA HIS A 72 4.49 7.19 15.08
C HIS A 72 5.23 7.30 13.74
N PRO A 73 6.56 7.22 13.71
CA PRO A 73 7.35 7.13 12.48
C PRO A 73 6.87 5.99 11.59
N LEU A 74 6.80 6.21 10.28
CA LEU A 74 6.32 5.18 9.33
C LEU A 74 7.16 3.90 9.40
N ALA A 75 8.46 4.00 9.67
CA ALA A 75 9.33 2.84 9.81
C ALA A 75 8.99 1.92 11.00
N GLN A 76 8.12 2.35 11.93
CA GLN A 76 7.68 1.53 13.06
C GLN A 76 6.42 0.71 12.76
N PHE A 77 5.79 0.94 11.62
CA PHE A 77 4.65 0.13 11.19
C PHE A 77 5.10 -1.22 10.63
N ASP A 78 4.25 -2.22 10.69
CA ASP A 78 4.50 -3.53 10.07
C ASP A 78 4.33 -3.49 8.56
N ILE A 79 3.34 -2.72 8.09
CA ILE A 79 2.95 -2.63 6.68
C ILE A 79 2.70 -1.16 6.31
N ILE A 80 3.28 -0.74 5.20
CA ILE A 80 2.97 0.53 4.54
C ILE A 80 2.19 0.24 3.26
N GLY A 81 0.95 0.70 3.20
CA GLY A 81 0.08 0.56 2.04
C GLY A 81 0.02 1.86 1.23
N LEU A 82 0.70 1.89 0.08
CA LEU A 82 0.72 3.03 -0.84
C LEU A 82 -0.49 2.99 -1.77
N SER A 83 -1.28 4.05 -1.79
CA SER A 83 -2.38 4.23 -2.75
C SER A 83 -1.87 4.95 -3.99
N LEU A 84 -1.78 4.25 -5.12
CA LEU A 84 -1.27 4.75 -6.39
C LEU A 84 -2.38 4.77 -7.46
N PRO A 85 -3.30 5.74 -7.42
CA PRO A 85 -4.37 5.84 -8.43
C PRO A 85 -3.86 6.26 -9.81
N TYR A 86 -2.70 6.92 -9.91
CA TYR A 86 -2.08 7.38 -11.15
C TYR A 86 -0.55 7.50 -11.00
N GLU A 87 0.17 7.47 -12.12
CA GLU A 87 1.62 7.33 -12.19
C GLU A 87 2.40 8.57 -11.73
N SER A 88 1.80 9.77 -11.80
CA SER A 88 2.44 11.00 -11.33
C SER A 88 2.75 11.00 -9.82
N LEU A 89 2.22 10.03 -9.08
CA LEU A 89 2.52 9.84 -7.65
C LEU A 89 3.77 9.00 -7.37
N TYR A 90 4.41 8.42 -8.38
CA TYR A 90 5.56 7.53 -8.17
C TYR A 90 6.71 8.22 -7.43
N THR A 91 7.09 9.41 -7.87
CA THR A 91 8.17 10.16 -7.22
C THR A 91 7.81 10.59 -5.79
N ASN A 92 6.55 10.92 -5.55
CA ASN A 92 6.07 11.25 -4.21
C ASN A 92 6.09 10.02 -3.29
N ALA A 93 5.76 8.83 -3.82
CA ALA A 93 5.84 7.59 -3.06
C ALA A 93 7.29 7.30 -2.62
N LEU A 94 8.27 7.51 -3.51
CA LEU A 94 9.68 7.40 -3.17
C LEU A 94 10.11 8.44 -2.12
N ASN A 95 9.65 9.68 -2.25
CA ASN A 95 9.92 10.73 -1.27
C ASN A 95 9.34 10.40 0.12
N VAL A 96 8.17 9.77 0.18
CA VAL A 96 7.58 9.28 1.45
C VAL A 96 8.49 8.24 2.09
N LEU A 97 9.01 7.26 1.34
CA LEU A 97 9.91 6.24 1.87
C LEU A 97 11.23 6.85 2.35
N ASP A 98 11.81 7.78 1.58
CA ASP A 98 13.03 8.51 1.93
C ASP A 98 12.86 9.32 3.22
N LEU A 99 11.79 10.12 3.31
CA LEU A 99 11.47 10.88 4.52
C LEU A 99 11.18 10.01 5.74
N ALA A 100 10.67 8.80 5.53
CA ALA A 100 10.44 7.84 6.59
C ALA A 100 11.70 7.10 7.05
N GLY A 101 12.83 7.26 6.35
CA GLY A 101 14.08 6.54 6.59
C GLY A 101 13.97 5.05 6.25
N ILE A 102 13.06 4.67 5.35
CA ILE A 102 12.88 3.29 4.88
C ILE A 102 13.75 3.10 3.63
N PRO A 103 14.55 2.01 3.53
CA PRO A 103 15.37 1.74 2.35
C PRO A 103 14.51 1.77 1.07
N LEU A 104 14.95 2.52 0.05
CA LEU A 104 14.17 2.68 -1.18
C LEU A 104 14.08 1.36 -1.94
N LEU A 105 15.21 0.68 -2.14
CA LEU A 105 15.27 -0.55 -2.90
C LEU A 105 14.77 -1.73 -2.08
N VAL A 106 13.95 -2.57 -2.70
CA VAL A 106 13.48 -3.85 -2.11
C VAL A 106 14.66 -4.73 -1.68
N SER A 107 15.76 -4.73 -2.47
CA SER A 107 16.96 -5.53 -2.21
C SER A 107 17.75 -5.10 -0.95
N GLU A 108 17.52 -3.89 -0.44
CA GLU A 108 18.17 -3.35 0.74
C GLU A 108 17.36 -3.60 2.02
N ARG A 109 16.07 -3.98 1.89
CA ARG A 109 15.18 -4.21 3.03
C ARG A 109 15.42 -5.55 3.69
N THR A 110 15.31 -5.52 5.01
CA THR A 110 15.47 -6.68 5.90
C THR A 110 14.14 -7.06 6.56
N ASN A 111 14.17 -8.07 7.43
CA ASN A 111 13.00 -8.47 8.24
C ASN A 111 12.54 -7.40 9.23
N ASN A 112 13.40 -6.42 9.53
CA ASN A 112 13.09 -5.33 10.46
C ASN A 112 12.41 -4.14 9.78
N ASP A 113 12.43 -4.09 8.46
CA ASP A 113 11.81 -3.02 7.70
C ASP A 113 10.34 -3.34 7.41
N PRO A 114 9.46 -2.33 7.32
CA PRO A 114 8.08 -2.53 6.94
C PRO A 114 7.93 -3.28 5.61
N LEU A 115 6.83 -3.99 5.45
CA LEU A 115 6.40 -4.50 4.15
C LEU A 115 5.75 -3.35 3.37
N ILE A 116 6.28 -3.04 2.20
CA ILE A 116 5.77 -1.96 1.35
C ILE A 116 4.86 -2.56 0.28
N ILE A 117 3.58 -2.22 0.34
CA ILE A 117 2.55 -2.69 -0.58
C ILE A 117 2.01 -1.50 -1.36
N ALA A 118 1.74 -1.67 -2.64
CA ALA A 118 1.02 -0.68 -3.42
C ALA A 118 -0.27 -1.23 -4.01
N GLY A 119 -1.29 -0.39 -4.06
CA GLY A 119 -2.57 -0.65 -4.71
C GLY A 119 -3.09 0.58 -5.42
N GLY A 120 -4.05 0.40 -6.31
CA GLY A 120 -4.63 1.46 -7.12
C GLY A 120 -4.44 1.23 -8.62
N GLN A 121 -4.96 2.14 -9.45
CA GLN A 121 -5.02 1.91 -10.89
C GLN A 121 -3.64 1.87 -11.56
N ALA A 122 -2.68 2.65 -11.08
CA ALA A 122 -1.31 2.62 -11.60
C ALA A 122 -0.62 1.26 -11.39
N CYS A 123 -1.08 0.45 -10.42
CA CYS A 123 -0.54 -0.87 -10.15
C CYS A 123 -0.92 -1.95 -11.19
N PHE A 124 -1.75 -1.63 -12.20
CA PHE A 124 -1.93 -2.49 -13.37
C PHE A 124 -0.70 -2.53 -14.28
N ASN A 125 0.19 -1.52 -14.16
CA ASN A 125 1.52 -1.54 -14.73
C ASN A 125 2.56 -1.36 -13.59
N PRO A 126 2.89 -2.41 -12.85
CA PRO A 126 3.72 -2.32 -11.64
C PRO A 126 5.21 -2.14 -11.94
N GLU A 127 5.68 -2.50 -13.14
CA GLU A 127 7.10 -2.58 -13.47
C GLU A 127 7.91 -1.29 -13.26
N PRO A 128 7.38 -0.07 -13.50
CA PRO A 128 8.13 1.15 -13.20
C PRO A 128 8.51 1.32 -11.73
N MET A 129 7.78 0.65 -10.82
CA MET A 129 8.00 0.71 -9.38
C MET A 129 8.47 -0.62 -8.78
N ALA A 130 8.82 -1.60 -9.62
CA ALA A 130 9.15 -2.96 -9.21
C ALA A 130 10.36 -3.06 -8.26
N ASP A 131 11.36 -2.18 -8.43
CA ASP A 131 12.56 -2.15 -7.58
C ASP A 131 12.30 -1.54 -6.19
N PHE A 132 11.17 -0.84 -6.01
CA PHE A 132 10.87 -0.04 -4.82
C PHE A 132 9.73 -0.61 -3.97
N ILE A 133 8.87 -1.45 -4.53
CA ILE A 133 7.66 -1.98 -3.88
C ILE A 133 7.80 -3.49 -3.68
N ASP A 134 7.56 -3.97 -2.47
CA ASP A 134 7.65 -5.41 -2.15
C ASP A 134 6.54 -6.23 -2.83
N ALA A 135 5.32 -5.71 -2.80
CA ALA A 135 4.16 -6.38 -3.39
C ALA A 135 3.13 -5.38 -3.93
N PHE A 136 2.49 -5.72 -5.02
CA PHE A 136 1.38 -4.96 -5.60
C PHE A 136 0.07 -5.73 -5.45
N VAL A 137 -0.99 -5.02 -5.09
CA VAL A 137 -2.35 -5.51 -5.14
C VAL A 137 -2.96 -5.07 -6.47
N VAL A 138 -3.23 -6.02 -7.35
CA VAL A 138 -3.83 -5.80 -8.67
C VAL A 138 -5.34 -6.01 -8.56
N GLY A 139 -6.09 -4.92 -8.71
CA GLY A 139 -7.56 -4.93 -8.62
C GLY A 139 -8.10 -4.29 -7.34
N GLU A 140 -9.24 -4.81 -6.86
CA GLU A 140 -9.99 -4.26 -5.74
C GLU A 140 -9.42 -4.72 -4.39
N GLY A 141 -9.17 -3.77 -3.48
CA GLY A 141 -8.36 -3.97 -2.28
C GLY A 141 -9.12 -4.48 -1.06
N GLU A 142 -10.43 -4.41 -1.01
CA GLU A 142 -11.22 -4.54 0.22
C GLU A 142 -11.08 -5.91 0.90
N GLU A 143 -11.09 -6.98 0.12
CA GLU A 143 -10.96 -8.34 0.64
C GLU A 143 -9.48 -8.74 0.71
N VAL A 144 -8.73 -8.51 -0.37
CA VAL A 144 -7.35 -8.97 -0.49
C VAL A 144 -6.42 -8.29 0.52
N THR A 145 -6.70 -7.06 0.95
CA THR A 145 -5.89 -6.39 1.98
C THR A 145 -5.97 -7.12 3.32
N LEU A 146 -7.15 -7.59 3.71
CA LEU A 146 -7.31 -8.40 4.92
C LEU A 146 -6.64 -9.77 4.77
N GLU A 147 -6.82 -10.46 3.63
CA GLU A 147 -6.16 -11.74 3.34
C GLU A 147 -4.64 -11.60 3.44
N LEU A 148 -4.09 -10.53 2.87
CA LEU A 148 -2.65 -10.25 2.88
C LEU A 148 -2.13 -9.99 4.29
N ILE A 149 -2.84 -9.19 5.12
CA ILE A 149 -2.45 -8.94 6.49
C ILE A 149 -2.48 -10.23 7.31
N ARG A 150 -3.50 -11.07 7.17
CA ARG A 150 -3.57 -12.35 7.89
C ARG A 150 -2.45 -13.31 7.47
N ALA A 151 -2.17 -13.42 6.18
CA ALA A 151 -1.04 -14.21 5.70
C ALA A 151 0.30 -13.66 6.21
N PHE A 152 0.47 -12.32 6.23
CA PHE A 152 1.65 -11.68 6.82
C PHE A 152 1.83 -12.07 8.29
N GLU A 153 0.77 -11.98 9.09
CA GLU A 153 0.79 -12.36 10.51
C GLU A 153 1.20 -13.83 10.71
N GLU A 154 0.59 -14.75 9.95
CA GLU A 154 0.89 -16.20 10.01
C GLU A 154 2.34 -16.50 9.64
N LEU A 155 2.83 -15.92 8.54
CA LEU A 155 4.20 -16.09 8.05
C LEU A 155 5.22 -15.51 9.04
N LYS A 156 4.94 -14.35 9.61
CA LYS A 156 5.80 -13.73 10.64
C LYS A 156 5.85 -14.57 11.90
N GLN A 157 4.72 -15.11 12.36
CA GLN A 157 4.65 -16.01 13.52
C GLN A 157 5.37 -17.34 13.29
N SER A 158 5.38 -17.85 12.06
CA SER A 158 6.13 -19.07 11.70
C SER A 158 7.64 -18.85 11.60
N GLY A 159 8.13 -17.62 11.77
CA GLY A 159 9.54 -17.29 11.69
C GLY A 159 10.08 -17.21 10.27
N SER A 160 9.21 -16.98 9.28
CA SER A 160 9.64 -16.80 7.89
C SER A 160 10.56 -15.57 7.75
N ASP A 161 11.63 -15.73 6.99
CA ASP A 161 12.43 -14.59 6.55
C ASP A 161 11.68 -13.76 5.49
N ARG A 162 12.23 -12.60 5.10
CA ARG A 162 11.60 -11.71 4.13
C ARG A 162 11.31 -12.40 2.80
N LYS A 163 12.21 -13.27 2.33
CA LYS A 163 12.01 -14.03 1.11
C LYS A 163 10.85 -15.01 1.23
N GLY A 164 10.79 -15.78 2.31
CA GLY A 164 9.69 -16.71 2.59
C GLY A 164 8.36 -16.00 2.78
N LEU A 165 8.38 -14.80 3.42
CA LEU A 165 7.22 -13.94 3.52
C LEU A 165 6.69 -13.54 2.14
N LEU A 166 7.54 -13.01 1.27
CA LEU A 166 7.17 -12.57 -0.08
C LEU A 166 6.65 -13.74 -0.94
N GLN A 167 7.31 -14.92 -0.84
CA GLN A 167 6.83 -16.14 -1.51
C GLN A 167 5.44 -16.58 -1.02
N GLY A 168 5.20 -16.49 0.28
CA GLY A 168 3.88 -16.79 0.85
C GLY A 168 2.81 -15.85 0.34
N LEU A 169 3.08 -14.54 0.34
CA LEU A 169 2.15 -13.50 -0.12
C LEU A 169 1.84 -13.61 -1.63
N SER A 170 2.81 -14.02 -2.45
CA SER A 170 2.60 -14.17 -3.90
C SER A 170 1.54 -15.22 -4.28
N ARG A 171 1.18 -16.11 -3.36
CA ARG A 171 0.13 -17.14 -3.57
C ARG A 171 -1.28 -16.59 -3.43
N ILE A 172 -1.42 -15.38 -2.88
CA ILE A 172 -2.73 -14.73 -2.74
C ILE A 172 -3.16 -14.21 -4.12
N PRO A 173 -4.33 -14.59 -4.64
CA PRO A 173 -4.81 -14.10 -5.91
C PRO A 173 -4.87 -12.56 -5.94
N GLY A 174 -4.31 -11.95 -6.97
CA GLY A 174 -4.22 -10.50 -7.12
C GLY A 174 -2.98 -9.87 -6.49
N VAL A 175 -2.12 -10.64 -5.82
CA VAL A 175 -0.85 -10.14 -5.28
C VAL A 175 0.29 -10.46 -6.25
N TYR A 176 0.96 -9.41 -6.73
CA TYR A 176 2.16 -9.50 -7.57
C TYR A 176 3.38 -9.08 -6.76
N VAL A 177 4.40 -9.94 -6.72
CA VAL A 177 5.66 -9.70 -6.03
C VAL A 177 6.79 -9.66 -7.07
N PRO A 178 7.24 -8.48 -7.53
CA PRO A 178 8.16 -8.35 -8.66
C PRO A 178 9.47 -9.14 -8.50
N SER A 179 10.04 -9.15 -7.30
CA SER A 179 11.30 -9.83 -6.99
C SER A 179 11.27 -11.35 -7.21
N LEU A 180 10.09 -11.94 -7.41
CA LEU A 180 9.90 -13.36 -7.69
C LEU A 180 9.77 -13.67 -9.19
N TYR A 181 9.92 -12.67 -10.04
CA TYR A 181 9.86 -12.84 -11.50
C TYR A 181 11.17 -12.39 -12.16
N SER A 182 11.50 -13.02 -13.28
CA SER A 182 12.64 -12.67 -14.12
C SER A 182 12.15 -12.15 -15.46
N VAL A 183 12.63 -10.98 -15.85
CA VAL A 183 12.32 -10.37 -17.15
C VAL A 183 13.38 -10.81 -18.17
N HIS A 184 12.96 -11.35 -19.28
CA HIS A 184 13.82 -11.76 -20.39
C HIS A 184 13.66 -10.79 -21.55
N TYR A 185 14.79 -10.27 -22.02
CA TYR A 185 14.83 -9.27 -23.08
C TYR A 185 15.36 -9.86 -24.39
N ALA A 186 14.87 -9.34 -25.51
CA ALA A 186 15.47 -9.55 -26.84
C ALA A 186 16.75 -8.69 -27.03
N GLN A 187 17.48 -8.91 -28.11
CA GLN A 187 18.68 -8.14 -28.41
C GLN A 187 18.42 -6.64 -28.65
N ASP A 188 17.20 -6.28 -29.04
CA ASP A 188 16.75 -4.90 -29.26
C ASP A 188 16.21 -4.22 -27.97
N GLY A 189 16.28 -4.92 -26.82
CA GLY A 189 15.79 -4.41 -25.54
C GLY A 189 14.29 -4.59 -25.30
N THR A 190 13.55 -5.22 -26.23
CA THR A 190 12.14 -5.52 -26.01
C THR A 190 11.95 -6.70 -25.03
N ILE A 191 10.87 -6.67 -24.22
CA ILE A 191 10.54 -7.77 -23.30
C ILE A 191 10.00 -8.95 -24.10
N ILE A 192 10.68 -10.12 -24.00
CA ILE A 192 10.21 -11.37 -24.56
C ILE A 192 9.21 -12.07 -23.62
N SER A 193 9.56 -12.13 -22.34
CA SER A 193 8.74 -12.81 -21.34
C SER A 193 9.06 -12.34 -19.92
N ILE A 194 8.09 -12.47 -19.04
CA ILE A 194 8.24 -12.32 -17.60
C ILE A 194 7.85 -13.67 -17.01
N LEU A 195 8.80 -14.34 -16.36
CA LEU A 195 8.60 -15.71 -15.84
C LEU A 195 8.84 -15.75 -14.34
N PRO A 196 8.06 -16.56 -13.60
CA PRO A 196 8.32 -16.78 -12.18
C PRO A 196 9.68 -17.45 -11.97
N SER A 197 10.39 -17.01 -10.95
CA SER A 197 11.71 -17.55 -10.59
C SER A 197 11.61 -18.91 -9.88
N ASP A 198 10.43 -19.29 -9.42
CA ASP A 198 10.15 -20.52 -8.70
C ASP A 198 8.80 -21.11 -9.12
N PRO A 199 8.66 -22.44 -9.29
CA PRO A 199 7.40 -23.08 -9.70
C PRO A 199 6.22 -22.86 -8.73
N SER A 200 6.48 -22.50 -7.48
CA SER A 200 5.42 -22.19 -6.49
C SER A 200 4.81 -20.79 -6.66
N VAL A 201 5.43 -19.94 -7.47
CA VAL A 201 4.96 -18.60 -7.78
C VAL A 201 4.01 -18.64 -8.98
N PRO A 202 2.83 -18.00 -8.93
CA PRO A 202 1.90 -18.00 -10.03
C PRO A 202 2.49 -17.41 -11.32
N ALA A 203 2.34 -18.10 -12.44
CA ALA A 203 2.80 -17.56 -13.74
C ALA A 203 1.93 -16.39 -14.24
N ILE A 204 0.70 -16.29 -13.75
CA ILE A 204 -0.26 -15.23 -14.10
C ILE A 204 -0.88 -14.72 -12.80
N VAL A 205 -0.84 -13.42 -12.62
CA VAL A 205 -1.55 -12.74 -11.54
C VAL A 205 -2.91 -12.29 -12.04
N THR A 206 -3.96 -12.86 -11.47
CA THR A 206 -5.35 -12.49 -11.83
C THR A 206 -5.82 -11.36 -10.94
N LYS A 207 -6.35 -10.30 -11.53
CA LYS A 207 -6.86 -9.16 -10.77
C LYS A 207 -7.98 -9.57 -9.82
N ARG A 208 -8.01 -8.96 -8.63
CA ARG A 208 -9.11 -9.14 -7.67
C ARG A 208 -10.32 -8.33 -8.11
N ILE A 209 -11.48 -8.94 -7.92
CA ILE A 209 -12.78 -8.32 -8.14
C ILE A 209 -13.65 -8.65 -6.94
N VAL A 210 -14.27 -7.63 -6.37
CA VAL A 210 -15.28 -7.76 -5.31
C VAL A 210 -16.64 -7.95 -5.95
N SER A 211 -17.24 -9.11 -5.77
CA SER A 211 -18.52 -9.46 -6.40
C SER A 211 -19.71 -8.64 -5.92
N LYS A 212 -19.60 -8.10 -4.71
CA LYS A 212 -20.62 -7.27 -4.06
C LYS A 212 -19.95 -6.12 -3.33
N LEU A 213 -20.33 -4.89 -3.65
CA LEU A 213 -19.80 -3.70 -2.96
C LEU A 213 -19.97 -3.85 -1.45
N PRO A 214 -18.90 -3.59 -0.67
CA PRO A 214 -19.00 -3.57 0.78
C PRO A 214 -19.93 -2.43 1.23
N PRO A 215 -20.48 -2.51 2.45
CA PRO A 215 -21.23 -1.40 3.02
C PRO A 215 -20.35 -0.15 3.07
N HIS A 216 -20.93 0.97 2.65
CA HIS A 216 -20.25 2.26 2.69
C HIS A 216 -19.78 2.60 4.12
N PRO A 217 -18.59 3.19 4.30
CA PRO A 217 -18.14 3.64 5.61
C PRO A 217 -19.11 4.63 6.23
N THR A 218 -19.63 4.32 7.43
CA THR A 218 -20.56 5.18 8.14
C THR A 218 -19.89 6.13 9.13
N ARG A 219 -18.60 5.96 9.36
CA ARG A 219 -17.75 6.77 10.26
C ARG A 219 -16.60 7.38 9.46
N LEU A 220 -16.95 8.28 8.55
CA LEU A 220 -15.94 9.00 7.78
C LEU A 220 -15.14 9.92 8.70
N VAL A 221 -13.85 10.00 8.45
CA VAL A 221 -12.98 10.94 9.15
C VAL A 221 -13.20 12.34 8.55
N VAL A 222 -13.74 13.22 9.37
CA VAL A 222 -13.96 14.62 8.99
C VAL A 222 -12.61 15.35 9.02
N PRO A 223 -12.24 16.07 7.95
CA PRO A 223 -11.01 16.85 7.94
C PRO A 223 -11.06 18.00 8.96
N ASN A 224 -9.91 18.31 9.57
CA ASN A 224 -9.77 19.44 10.50
C ASN A 224 -9.46 20.77 9.77
N VAL A 225 -9.11 20.69 8.49
CA VAL A 225 -8.80 21.82 7.62
C VAL A 225 -9.59 21.67 6.33
N GLU A 226 -9.72 22.76 5.58
CA GLU A 226 -10.34 22.73 4.26
C GLU A 226 -9.60 21.77 3.33
N THR A 227 -10.32 20.99 2.57
CA THR A 227 -9.79 20.04 1.57
C THR A 227 -10.35 20.37 0.19
N VAL A 228 -9.70 19.90 -0.87
CA VAL A 228 -10.11 20.16 -2.27
C VAL A 228 -11.55 19.72 -2.55
N HIS A 229 -12.02 18.67 -1.86
CA HIS A 229 -13.38 18.16 -1.98
C HIS A 229 -14.07 18.10 -0.61
N ASP A 230 -14.78 19.16 -0.26
CA ASP A 230 -15.69 19.21 0.88
C ASP A 230 -17.05 18.61 0.49
N ARG A 231 -17.07 17.29 0.24
CA ARG A 231 -18.25 16.54 -0.22
C ARG A 231 -18.30 15.17 0.41
N LEU A 232 -19.50 14.68 0.63
CA LEU A 232 -19.75 13.29 0.96
C LEU A 232 -19.77 12.48 -0.35
N SER A 233 -18.84 11.54 -0.48
CA SER A 233 -18.74 10.66 -1.64
C SER A 233 -19.34 9.29 -1.32
N PHE A 234 -20.22 8.80 -2.20
CA PHE A 234 -20.81 7.46 -2.09
C PHE A 234 -20.47 6.65 -3.34
N GLU A 235 -19.97 5.44 -3.13
CA GLU A 235 -19.83 4.48 -4.21
C GLU A 235 -21.15 3.75 -4.42
N ILE A 236 -21.72 3.87 -5.63
CA ILE A 236 -22.99 3.23 -5.98
C ILE A 236 -22.82 2.06 -6.96
N MET A 237 -21.72 2.06 -7.73
CA MET A 237 -21.40 0.99 -8.67
C MET A 237 -19.93 1.07 -9.10
N ARG A 238 -19.37 -0.02 -9.58
CA ARG A 238 -18.07 -0.12 -10.25
C ARG A 238 -18.26 -0.56 -11.69
N GLY A 239 -17.36 -0.06 -12.57
CA GLY A 239 -17.45 -0.30 -14.00
C GLY A 239 -18.52 0.55 -14.68
N CYS A 240 -18.63 0.38 -15.99
CA CYS A 240 -19.65 1.04 -16.80
C CYS A 240 -20.19 0.08 -17.87
N THR A 241 -21.33 0.44 -18.46
CA THR A 241 -22.00 -0.37 -19.50
C THR A 241 -21.47 -0.12 -20.91
N ARG A 242 -20.43 0.73 -21.06
CA ARG A 242 -19.93 1.16 -22.39
C ARG A 242 -18.96 0.19 -23.05
N GLY A 243 -18.32 -0.72 -22.28
CA GLY A 243 -17.42 -1.74 -22.82
C GLY A 243 -16.07 -1.20 -23.33
N CYS A 244 -15.65 -0.01 -22.87
CA CYS A 244 -14.32 0.52 -23.17
C CYS A 244 -13.22 -0.12 -22.30
#